data_91fee23e30f0d0858c8c3ad492a540b5
#
_entry.id   91fee23e30f0d0858c8c3ad492a540b5
#
_cell.length_a   1.000
_cell.length_b   1.000
_cell.length_c   1.000
_cell.angle_alpha   90.00
_cell.angle_beta   90.00
_cell.angle_gamma   90.00
#
_symmetry.space_group_name_H-M   'P 1'
#
loop_
_entity.id
_entity.type
_entity.pdbx_description
1 polymer ?
#
loop_
_entity_poly.entity_id
_entity_poly.type
_entity_poly.pdbx_seq_one_letter_code
_entity_poly.pdbx_strand_id
1 'polypeptide(L)'
;AVGTTANAYSPTDDGWALTAEGYHWRYFLPTSAETVFPSLPSGEYHNAPTVTLRAISANKNAQIVYTLDGSNPTASGTKVANGTKVTLPNGKYTLKAALLANGKVGTIVTRTYNVRKFEAYTFSVYVNTENVGWKNCYFWTWGGDDTHAPANNKWPGDNVTTLTEKNGKKWYSKQFKINTPTDYVNFVFAKESSVQTADVSGITTDAYFEIQNSKDSQGHYLVKNVTADQPTAIVDITASHNANATSVMAIDGRTVRRFNSAVSTTEAIDRLAPGIYIVNGKKVLVR
;
A
#
# COMPACT_ATOMS: atom_id res chain seq x y z
N ALA A 1 -25.69 0.03 -20.58
CA ALA A 1 -26.05 1.40 -20.97
C ALA A 1 -25.70 2.32 -19.81
N VAL A 2 -24.93 3.35 -20.08
CA VAL A 2 -24.56 4.34 -19.06
C VAL A 2 -25.70 5.36 -19.00
N GLY A 3 -26.31 5.49 -17.82
CA GLY A 3 -27.27 6.56 -17.61
C GLY A 3 -26.57 7.91 -17.67
N THR A 4 -27.02 8.77 -18.55
CA THR A 4 -26.45 10.10 -18.74
C THR A 4 -27.10 11.17 -17.88
N THR A 5 -28.13 10.81 -17.13
CA THR A 5 -28.85 11.72 -16.22
C THR A 5 -29.06 11.03 -14.86
N ALA A 6 -29.13 11.84 -13.79
CA ALA A 6 -29.39 11.36 -12.43
C ALA A 6 -30.70 10.55 -12.29
N ASN A 7 -31.63 10.68 -13.26
CA ASN A 7 -32.91 10.01 -13.28
C ASN A 7 -32.93 8.76 -14.16
N ALA A 8 -31.84 8.42 -14.83
CA ALA A 8 -31.79 7.28 -15.74
C ALA A 8 -31.83 5.93 -15.01
N TYR A 9 -31.45 5.89 -13.71
CA TYR A 9 -31.45 4.70 -12.87
C TYR A 9 -31.90 5.06 -11.46
N SER A 10 -32.84 4.30 -10.94
CA SER A 10 -33.17 4.34 -9.53
C SER A 10 -32.01 3.73 -8.71
N PRO A 11 -31.76 4.18 -7.48
CA PRO A 11 -30.80 3.52 -6.58
C PRO A 11 -31.10 2.05 -6.27
N THR A 12 -32.28 1.56 -6.62
CA THR A 12 -32.73 0.17 -6.51
C THR A 12 -32.53 -0.63 -7.79
N ASP A 13 -32.29 0.05 -8.90
CA ASP A 13 -32.05 -0.57 -10.20
C ASP A 13 -30.55 -0.65 -10.38
N ASP A 14 -29.95 -1.76 -10.24
CA ASP A 14 -28.52 -1.95 -10.35
C ASP A 14 -27.90 -1.17 -11.51
N GLY A 15 -26.69 -0.69 -11.35
CA GLY A 15 -26.00 0.09 -12.34
C GLY A 15 -25.30 1.32 -11.75
N TRP A 16 -25.22 2.38 -12.55
CA TRP A 16 -24.65 3.63 -12.11
C TRP A 16 -25.66 4.46 -11.30
N ALA A 17 -25.23 4.92 -10.14
CA ALA A 17 -25.96 5.91 -9.38
C ALA A 17 -25.13 7.19 -9.23
N LEU A 18 -25.76 8.34 -9.44
CA LEU A 18 -25.18 9.63 -9.09
C LEU A 18 -25.36 9.84 -7.59
N THR A 19 -24.27 10.02 -6.88
CA THR A 19 -24.25 10.44 -5.47
C THR A 19 -23.72 11.87 -5.36
N ALA A 20 -23.68 12.41 -4.16
CA ALA A 20 -23.04 13.71 -3.89
C ALA A 20 -21.52 13.69 -4.21
N GLU A 21 -20.89 12.53 -4.14
CA GLU A 21 -19.47 12.33 -4.46
C GLU A 21 -19.21 11.96 -5.92
N GLY A 22 -20.23 11.87 -6.77
CA GLY A 22 -20.10 11.55 -8.19
C GLY A 22 -20.76 10.23 -8.60
N TYR A 23 -20.29 9.65 -9.71
CA TYR A 23 -20.80 8.38 -10.23
C TYR A 23 -20.05 7.20 -9.61
N HIS A 24 -20.82 6.28 -9.01
CA HIS A 24 -20.28 5.05 -8.45
C HIS A 24 -20.85 3.83 -9.13
N TRP A 25 -20.00 2.84 -9.42
CA TRP A 25 -20.43 1.53 -9.86
C TRP A 25 -21.20 0.82 -8.77
N ARG A 26 -22.40 0.35 -9.11
CA ARG A 26 -23.13 -0.61 -8.30
C ARG A 26 -23.09 -1.97 -8.97
N TYR A 27 -23.18 -3.01 -8.17
CA TYR A 27 -23.34 -4.35 -8.72
C TYR A 27 -24.62 -4.43 -9.51
N PHE A 28 -24.52 -4.86 -10.76
CA PHE A 28 -25.67 -5.08 -11.61
C PHE A 28 -26.29 -6.42 -11.25
N LEU A 29 -27.29 -6.41 -10.38
CA LEU A 29 -28.05 -7.60 -10.01
C LEU A 29 -29.50 -7.41 -10.44
N PRO A 30 -30.09 -8.44 -11.02
CA PRO A 30 -31.53 -8.40 -11.34
C PRO A 30 -32.33 -8.11 -10.06
N THR A 31 -33.38 -7.34 -10.15
CA THR A 31 -34.30 -7.05 -9.03
C THR A 31 -34.93 -8.32 -8.43
N SER A 32 -34.85 -9.44 -9.13
CA SER A 32 -35.21 -10.79 -8.67
C SER A 32 -34.09 -11.50 -7.93
N ALA A 33 -32.90 -10.90 -7.74
CA ALA A 33 -31.81 -11.57 -7.03
C ALA A 33 -32.13 -11.67 -5.53
N GLU A 34 -31.88 -12.85 -4.98
CA GLU A 34 -31.99 -13.15 -3.55
C GLU A 34 -30.56 -13.36 -3.03
N THR A 35 -29.91 -12.30 -2.54
CA THR A 35 -28.50 -12.38 -2.16
C THR A 35 -28.08 -11.35 -1.12
N VAL A 36 -26.87 -11.50 -0.59
CA VAL A 36 -26.26 -10.61 0.40
C VAL A 36 -24.98 -10.00 -0.14
N PHE A 37 -24.74 -8.73 0.20
CA PHE A 37 -23.52 -7.98 -0.12
C PHE A 37 -22.87 -7.43 1.12
N PRO A 38 -21.70 -7.94 1.50
CA PRO A 38 -20.80 -7.22 2.38
C PRO A 38 -20.19 -6.02 1.65
N SER A 39 -20.21 -4.83 2.26
CA SER A 39 -19.75 -3.57 1.64
C SER A 39 -18.25 -3.51 1.36
N LEU A 40 -17.45 -4.31 2.09
CA LEU A 40 -16.01 -4.38 1.88
C LEU A 40 -15.61 -5.65 1.13
N PRO A 41 -14.73 -5.57 0.13
CA PRO A 41 -14.12 -6.73 -0.50
C PRO A 41 -13.21 -7.48 0.48
N SER A 42 -12.81 -8.71 0.13
CA SER A 42 -11.77 -9.42 0.87
C SER A 42 -10.44 -8.67 0.78
N GLY A 43 -9.70 -8.61 1.88
CA GLY A 43 -8.43 -7.89 1.89
C GLY A 43 -7.83 -7.64 3.27
N GLU A 44 -6.76 -6.86 3.28
CA GLU A 44 -6.15 -6.34 4.49
C GLU A 44 -6.72 -4.96 4.83
N TYR A 45 -6.97 -4.74 6.11
CA TYR A 45 -7.55 -3.51 6.63
C TYR A 45 -6.83 -3.09 7.91
N HIS A 46 -6.94 -1.81 8.23
CA HIS A 46 -6.41 -1.24 9.45
C HIS A 46 -7.52 -0.60 10.29
N ASN A 47 -7.30 -0.55 11.62
CA ASN A 47 -8.11 0.23 12.54
C ASN A 47 -9.62 -0.10 12.54
N ALA A 48 -9.95 -1.36 12.76
CA ALA A 48 -11.31 -1.82 12.98
C ALA A 48 -12.33 -1.34 11.91
N PRO A 49 -12.19 -1.78 10.64
CA PRO A 49 -13.12 -1.39 9.59
C PRO A 49 -14.53 -1.88 9.88
N THR A 50 -15.50 -1.18 9.31
CA THR A 50 -16.92 -1.54 9.43
C THR A 50 -17.44 -2.12 8.12
N VAL A 51 -17.92 -3.36 8.17
CA VAL A 51 -18.60 -4.02 7.06
C VAL A 51 -20.10 -3.81 7.18
N THR A 52 -20.73 -3.22 6.19
CA THR A 52 -22.18 -3.14 6.11
C THR A 52 -22.71 -4.35 5.37
N LEU A 53 -23.58 -5.12 6.02
CA LEU A 53 -24.27 -6.25 5.41
C LEU A 53 -25.53 -5.76 4.72
N ARG A 54 -25.59 -5.86 3.40
CA ARG A 54 -26.74 -5.47 2.60
C ARG A 54 -27.34 -6.68 1.92
N ALA A 55 -28.66 -6.68 1.73
CA ALA A 55 -29.37 -7.73 1.03
C ALA A 55 -30.25 -7.13 -0.07
N ILE A 56 -30.36 -7.87 -1.16
CA ILE A 56 -31.42 -7.73 -2.15
C ILE A 56 -32.36 -8.92 -1.99
N SER A 57 -33.65 -8.66 -1.81
CA SER A 57 -34.68 -9.69 -1.69
C SER A 57 -36.04 -9.08 -2.06
N ALA A 58 -36.85 -9.84 -2.77
CA ALA A 58 -38.27 -9.52 -2.98
C ALA A 58 -39.08 -9.68 -1.68
N ASN A 59 -38.56 -10.47 -0.73
CA ASN A 59 -39.20 -10.63 0.58
C ASN A 59 -38.79 -9.50 1.52
N LYS A 60 -39.69 -8.57 1.83
CA LYS A 60 -39.47 -7.44 2.74
C LYS A 60 -39.11 -7.87 4.18
N ASN A 61 -39.43 -9.09 4.58
CA ASN A 61 -39.14 -9.65 5.90
C ASN A 61 -37.86 -10.51 5.90
N ALA A 62 -37.11 -10.56 4.80
CA ALA A 62 -35.88 -11.29 4.74
C ALA A 62 -34.83 -10.70 5.70
N GLN A 63 -34.13 -11.58 6.38
CA GLN A 63 -33.05 -11.25 7.27
C GLN A 63 -31.72 -11.73 6.70
N ILE A 64 -30.61 -11.25 7.24
CA ILE A 64 -29.29 -11.74 6.95
C ILE A 64 -28.84 -12.61 8.10
N VAL A 65 -28.36 -13.82 7.81
CA VAL A 65 -27.62 -14.66 8.77
C VAL A 65 -26.14 -14.64 8.43
N TYR A 66 -25.28 -14.55 9.42
CA TYR A 66 -23.84 -14.49 9.19
C TYR A 66 -23.01 -15.11 10.30
N THR A 67 -21.75 -15.43 9.97
CA THR A 67 -20.68 -15.82 10.89
C THR A 67 -19.40 -15.05 10.55
N LEU A 68 -18.45 -14.98 11.49
CA LEU A 68 -17.15 -14.33 11.28
C LEU A 68 -15.98 -15.33 11.37
N ASP A 69 -16.25 -16.56 11.78
CA ASP A 69 -15.28 -17.62 12.01
C ASP A 69 -15.13 -18.59 10.84
N GLY A 70 -15.87 -18.36 9.75
CA GLY A 70 -15.88 -19.21 8.56
C GLY A 70 -16.81 -20.43 8.63
N SER A 71 -17.53 -20.62 9.72
CA SER A 71 -18.62 -21.60 9.78
C SER A 71 -19.77 -21.17 8.86
N ASN A 72 -20.56 -22.12 8.37
CA ASN A 72 -21.74 -21.79 7.55
C ASN A 72 -22.85 -21.21 8.44
N PRO A 73 -23.44 -20.05 8.09
CA PRO A 73 -24.56 -19.51 8.83
C PRO A 73 -25.78 -20.44 8.73
N THR A 74 -26.52 -20.52 9.82
CA THR A 74 -27.72 -21.35 9.93
C THR A 74 -28.98 -20.51 10.17
N ALA A 75 -30.14 -21.08 9.93
CA ALA A 75 -31.42 -20.40 10.17
C ALA A 75 -31.66 -20.04 11.66
N SER A 76 -31.00 -20.72 12.58
CA SER A 76 -31.04 -20.45 14.02
C SER A 76 -29.88 -19.54 14.50
N GLY A 77 -28.90 -19.22 13.64
CA GLY A 77 -27.74 -18.42 13.96
C GLY A 77 -28.03 -16.93 14.13
N THR A 78 -26.98 -16.13 14.15
CA THR A 78 -27.07 -14.66 14.28
C THR A 78 -27.83 -14.06 13.11
N LYS A 79 -28.95 -13.41 13.40
CA LYS A 79 -29.83 -12.77 12.40
C LYS A 79 -29.73 -11.26 12.54
N VAL A 80 -29.64 -10.59 11.42
CA VAL A 80 -29.57 -9.12 11.38
C VAL A 80 -30.42 -8.55 10.25
N ALA A 81 -30.78 -7.29 10.38
CA ALA A 81 -31.51 -6.57 9.35
C ALA A 81 -30.59 -6.16 8.19
N ASN A 82 -31.20 -5.88 7.03
CA ASN A 82 -30.51 -5.23 5.92
C ASN A 82 -29.88 -3.89 6.35
N GLY A 83 -28.63 -3.66 5.99
CA GLY A 83 -27.88 -2.46 6.35
C GLY A 83 -27.17 -2.53 7.70
N THR A 84 -27.21 -3.66 8.40
CA THR A 84 -26.47 -3.83 9.66
C THR A 84 -24.96 -3.65 9.46
N LYS A 85 -24.38 -2.86 10.37
CA LYS A 85 -22.93 -2.59 10.40
C LYS A 85 -22.24 -3.53 11.40
N VAL A 86 -21.19 -4.20 10.93
CA VAL A 86 -20.34 -5.11 11.72
C VAL A 86 -18.95 -4.52 11.77
N THR A 87 -18.50 -4.08 12.93
CA THR A 87 -17.12 -3.61 13.11
C THR A 87 -16.21 -4.81 13.39
N LEU A 88 -15.08 -4.87 12.70
CA LEU A 88 -14.11 -5.95 12.80
C LEU A 88 -12.88 -5.46 13.59
N PRO A 89 -12.71 -5.81 14.87
CA PRO A 89 -11.47 -5.55 15.62
C PRO A 89 -10.24 -6.18 14.94
N ASN A 90 -9.05 -5.95 15.51
CA ASN A 90 -7.86 -6.61 15.01
C ASN A 90 -8.02 -8.14 15.06
N GLY A 91 -7.69 -8.80 13.95
CA GLY A 91 -7.85 -10.25 13.82
C GLY A 91 -8.02 -10.71 12.37
N LYS A 92 -8.10 -12.01 12.19
CA LYS A 92 -8.42 -12.63 10.91
C LYS A 92 -9.85 -13.14 10.95
N TYR A 93 -10.63 -12.79 9.94
CA TYR A 93 -12.04 -13.14 9.84
C TYR A 93 -12.33 -13.81 8.51
N THR A 94 -13.18 -14.81 8.57
CA THR A 94 -13.85 -15.36 7.40
C THR A 94 -15.34 -15.13 7.57
N LEU A 95 -15.81 -13.99 7.05
CA LEU A 95 -17.23 -13.67 7.02
C LEU A 95 -17.93 -14.60 6.02
N LYS A 96 -18.95 -15.30 6.48
CA LYS A 96 -19.93 -15.97 5.64
C LYS A 96 -21.30 -15.38 5.94
N ALA A 97 -21.99 -14.92 4.91
CA ALA A 97 -23.31 -14.32 5.04
C ALA A 97 -24.27 -14.87 3.99
N ALA A 98 -25.51 -15.01 4.35
CA ALA A 98 -26.57 -15.46 3.47
C ALA A 98 -27.90 -14.78 3.82
N LEU A 99 -28.80 -14.73 2.85
CA LEU A 99 -30.17 -14.31 3.06
C LEU A 99 -30.94 -15.41 3.77
N LEU A 100 -31.71 -15.05 4.78
CA LEU A 100 -32.68 -15.92 5.42
C LEU A 100 -34.09 -15.46 5.03
N ALA A 101 -34.74 -16.24 4.18
CA ALA A 101 -36.09 -15.99 3.70
C ALA A 101 -36.96 -17.24 3.89
N ASN A 102 -38.14 -17.07 4.45
CA ASN A 102 -39.08 -18.18 4.69
C ASN A 102 -38.46 -19.39 5.44
N GLY A 103 -37.57 -19.10 6.41
CA GLY A 103 -36.88 -20.10 7.21
C GLY A 103 -35.74 -20.85 6.49
N LYS A 104 -35.45 -20.50 5.24
CA LYS A 104 -34.38 -21.12 4.44
C LYS A 104 -33.20 -20.17 4.28
N VAL A 105 -31.98 -20.71 4.46
CA VAL A 105 -30.72 -20.02 4.19
C VAL A 105 -30.41 -20.13 2.70
N GLY A 106 -30.21 -18.98 2.06
CA GLY A 106 -29.89 -18.88 0.65
C GLY A 106 -28.41 -19.11 0.35
N THR A 107 -27.96 -18.62 -0.81
CA THR A 107 -26.57 -18.73 -1.24
C THR A 107 -25.63 -17.98 -0.27
N ILE A 108 -24.55 -18.65 0.14
CA ILE A 108 -23.56 -18.10 1.07
C ILE A 108 -22.54 -17.27 0.28
N VAL A 109 -22.38 -16.00 0.66
CA VAL A 109 -21.30 -15.14 0.21
C VAL A 109 -20.18 -15.17 1.24
N THR A 110 -18.95 -15.39 0.79
CA THR A 110 -17.75 -15.45 1.64
C THR A 110 -16.83 -14.28 1.39
N ARG A 111 -16.31 -13.68 2.46
CA ARG A 111 -15.25 -12.66 2.44
C ARG A 111 -14.23 -12.95 3.52
N THR A 112 -12.96 -12.68 3.23
CA THR A 112 -11.87 -12.84 4.20
C THR A 112 -11.25 -11.49 4.50
N TYR A 113 -11.04 -11.19 5.78
CA TYR A 113 -10.46 -9.93 6.24
C TYR A 113 -9.30 -10.21 7.17
N ASN A 114 -8.18 -9.54 6.93
CA ASN A 114 -7.04 -9.51 7.83
C ASN A 114 -6.93 -8.08 8.37
N VAL A 115 -7.39 -7.88 9.61
CA VAL A 115 -7.45 -6.56 10.26
C VAL A 115 -6.27 -6.42 11.20
N ARG A 116 -5.46 -5.39 11.00
CA ARG A 116 -4.29 -5.09 11.82
C ARG A 116 -4.40 -3.69 12.42
N LYS A 117 -3.79 -3.51 13.58
CA LYS A 117 -3.52 -2.17 14.08
C LYS A 117 -2.50 -1.51 13.14
N PHE A 118 -2.74 -0.24 12.81
CA PHE A 118 -1.74 0.53 12.11
C PHE A 118 -0.62 0.89 13.09
N GLU A 119 0.61 0.59 12.72
CA GLU A 119 1.79 0.99 13.45
C GLU A 119 2.45 2.16 12.72
N ALA A 120 2.57 3.29 13.41
CA ALA A 120 3.24 4.45 12.85
C ALA A 120 4.70 4.12 12.50
N TYR A 121 5.17 4.62 11.37
CA TYR A 121 6.52 4.37 10.89
C TYR A 121 7.14 5.64 10.32
N THR A 122 8.47 5.63 10.14
CA THR A 122 9.21 6.69 9.49
C THR A 122 9.73 6.23 8.14
N PHE A 123 9.84 7.19 7.22
CA PHE A 123 10.46 6.99 5.92
C PHE A 123 11.34 8.19 5.57
N SER A 124 12.22 8.02 4.61
CA SER A 124 13.16 9.05 4.18
C SER A 124 12.95 9.42 2.72
N VAL A 125 12.99 10.71 2.43
CA VAL A 125 13.01 11.23 1.07
C VAL A 125 14.41 11.73 0.75
N TYR A 126 14.92 11.29 -0.40
CA TYR A 126 16.26 11.57 -0.91
C TYR A 126 16.17 12.36 -2.21
N VAL A 127 16.85 13.50 -2.28
CA VAL A 127 16.82 14.40 -3.45
C VAL A 127 18.24 14.63 -3.97
N ASN A 128 18.46 14.24 -5.22
CA ASN A 128 19.69 14.53 -5.94
C ASN A 128 19.51 15.77 -6.83
N THR A 129 20.42 16.70 -6.73
CA THR A 129 20.39 17.99 -7.42
C THR A 129 21.57 18.19 -8.36
N GLU A 130 22.31 17.13 -8.70
CA GLU A 130 23.52 17.21 -9.54
C GLU A 130 23.22 17.81 -10.90
N ASN A 131 22.11 17.42 -11.55
CA ASN A 131 21.73 17.95 -12.86
C ASN A 131 21.51 19.46 -12.90
N VAL A 132 21.17 20.07 -11.76
CA VAL A 132 20.86 21.50 -11.63
C VAL A 132 21.87 22.25 -10.77
N GLY A 133 22.85 21.57 -10.21
CA GLY A 133 23.97 22.14 -9.48
C GLY A 133 23.61 22.89 -8.18
N TRP A 134 22.46 22.58 -7.57
CA TRP A 134 22.07 23.19 -6.30
C TRP A 134 23.00 22.75 -5.16
N LYS A 135 23.32 23.66 -4.26
CA LYS A 135 24.22 23.43 -3.12
C LYS A 135 23.46 23.24 -1.79
N ASN A 136 22.15 23.25 -1.84
CA ASN A 136 21.20 23.00 -0.77
C ASN A 136 19.88 22.56 -1.39
N CYS A 137 18.99 22.00 -0.58
CA CYS A 137 17.64 21.68 -1.00
C CYS A 137 16.66 22.03 0.12
N TYR A 138 15.72 22.90 -0.17
CA TYR A 138 14.59 23.16 0.72
C TYR A 138 13.49 22.13 0.47
N PHE A 139 12.89 21.66 1.55
CA PHE A 139 11.73 20.77 1.54
C PHE A 139 10.52 21.57 2.02
N TRP A 140 9.68 21.97 1.09
CA TRP A 140 8.33 22.42 1.38
C TRP A 140 7.41 21.21 1.36
N THR A 141 6.66 21.00 2.45
CA THR A 141 5.89 19.79 2.66
C THR A 141 4.50 20.11 3.17
N TRP A 142 3.52 19.31 2.75
CA TRP A 142 2.11 19.41 3.18
C TRP A 142 1.35 18.12 2.88
N GLY A 143 0.11 18.05 3.35
CA GLY A 143 -0.83 16.98 3.03
C GLY A 143 -0.93 15.91 4.10
N GLY A 144 -1.79 14.94 3.84
CA GLY A 144 -2.08 13.88 4.77
C GLY A 144 -2.86 14.34 6.00
N ASP A 145 -2.94 13.44 6.96
CA ASP A 145 -3.71 13.65 8.20
C ASP A 145 -2.95 14.56 9.20
N ASP A 146 -1.64 14.67 9.06
CA ASP A 146 -0.74 15.35 9.99
C ASP A 146 -0.19 16.68 9.43
N THR A 147 -0.78 17.18 8.34
CA THR A 147 -0.37 18.40 7.60
C THR A 147 1.07 18.45 7.11
N HIS A 148 2.00 17.80 7.78
CA HIS A 148 3.44 17.67 7.47
C HIS A 148 4.13 19.00 7.13
N ALA A 149 3.67 20.10 7.72
CA ALA A 149 4.24 21.44 7.47
C ALA A 149 5.73 21.47 7.84
N PRO A 150 6.53 22.29 7.13
CA PRO A 150 7.92 22.55 7.52
C PRO A 150 8.01 23.11 8.95
N ALA A 151 9.08 22.81 9.65
CA ALA A 151 9.25 23.20 11.05
C ALA A 151 9.12 24.72 11.29
N ASN A 152 9.55 25.52 10.31
CA ASN A 152 9.44 26.98 10.37
C ASN A 152 8.12 27.53 9.80
N ASN A 153 7.30 26.66 9.18
CA ASN A 153 6.05 26.99 8.49
C ASN A 153 6.15 28.20 7.54
N LYS A 154 7.30 28.37 6.89
CA LYS A 154 7.60 29.47 5.95
C LYS A 154 8.21 28.93 4.67
N TRP A 155 7.77 29.47 3.53
CA TRP A 155 8.36 29.21 2.23
C TRP A 155 9.82 29.68 2.19
N PRO A 156 10.74 28.92 1.60
CA PRO A 156 10.60 27.71 0.83
C PRO A 156 10.67 26.38 1.66
N GLY A 157 10.55 26.43 2.97
CA GLY A 157 10.50 25.25 3.82
C GLY A 157 11.79 24.98 4.58
N ASP A 158 12.01 23.73 4.95
CA ASP A 158 13.17 23.32 5.73
C ASP A 158 14.41 23.15 4.85
N ASN A 159 15.47 23.90 5.14
CA ASN A 159 16.72 23.87 4.39
C ASN A 159 17.58 22.68 4.80
N VAL A 160 17.88 21.79 3.87
CA VAL A 160 18.83 20.69 4.04
C VAL A 160 20.10 21.01 3.27
N THR A 161 21.20 21.16 4.00
CA THR A 161 22.53 21.49 3.45
C THR A 161 23.51 20.35 3.48
N THR A 162 23.25 19.34 4.32
CA THR A 162 24.11 18.16 4.47
C THR A 162 23.75 17.09 3.47
N LEU A 163 24.75 16.59 2.75
CA LEU A 163 24.60 15.50 1.81
C LEU A 163 24.81 14.15 2.50
N THR A 164 23.93 13.23 2.23
CA THR A 164 24.03 11.81 2.61
C THR A 164 24.48 11.01 1.39
N GLU A 165 25.54 10.23 1.54
CA GLU A 165 25.97 9.32 0.48
C GLU A 165 25.20 7.99 0.59
N LYS A 166 24.53 7.60 -0.47
CA LYS A 166 23.79 6.35 -0.55
C LYS A 166 23.74 5.86 -2.00
N ASN A 167 24.01 4.58 -2.20
CA ASN A 167 24.01 3.94 -3.53
C ASN A 167 24.97 4.62 -4.54
N GLY A 168 26.13 5.11 -4.06
CA GLY A 168 27.14 5.75 -4.89
C GLY A 168 26.79 7.16 -5.38
N LYS A 169 25.69 7.75 -4.87
CA LYS A 169 25.28 9.14 -5.14
C LYS A 169 25.11 9.93 -3.85
N LYS A 170 25.16 11.25 -3.99
CA LYS A 170 24.95 12.20 -2.90
C LYS A 170 23.53 12.76 -2.95
N TRP A 171 22.88 12.78 -1.79
CA TRP A 171 21.46 13.15 -1.65
C TRP A 171 21.27 14.13 -0.52
N TYR A 172 20.43 15.12 -0.72
CA TYR A 172 19.80 15.84 0.38
C TYR A 172 18.68 14.96 0.90
N SER A 173 18.64 14.67 2.21
CA SER A 173 17.65 13.75 2.74
C SER A 173 16.97 14.30 3.99
N LYS A 174 15.68 13.98 4.10
CA LYS A 174 14.88 14.32 5.28
C LYS A 174 13.95 13.15 5.61
N GLN A 175 13.76 12.94 6.92
CA GLN A 175 12.88 11.87 7.43
C GLN A 175 11.50 12.44 7.76
N PHE A 176 10.49 11.63 7.49
CA PHE A 176 9.08 11.92 7.75
C PHE A 176 8.44 10.76 8.49
N LYS A 177 7.32 11.02 9.16
CA LYS A 177 6.58 10.02 9.92
C LYS A 177 5.17 9.89 9.36
N ILE A 178 4.68 8.67 9.24
CA ILE A 178 3.30 8.33 8.91
C ILE A 178 2.63 7.82 10.17
N ASN A 179 1.58 8.50 10.59
CA ASN A 179 0.87 8.23 11.85
C ASN A 179 -0.45 7.46 11.65
N THR A 180 -1.03 7.49 10.46
CA THR A 180 -2.30 6.82 10.14
C THR A 180 -2.21 6.12 8.78
N PRO A 181 -3.11 5.16 8.49
CA PRO A 181 -3.09 4.46 7.18
C PRO A 181 -3.46 5.35 5.99
N THR A 182 -4.08 6.51 6.22
CA THR A 182 -4.51 7.47 5.20
C THR A 182 -3.54 8.63 5.05
N ASP A 183 -2.52 8.68 5.89
CA ASP A 183 -1.52 9.73 5.90
C ASP A 183 -0.54 9.65 4.72
N TYR A 184 -0.08 10.79 4.24
CA TYR A 184 0.88 10.93 3.14
C TYR A 184 1.56 12.29 3.19
N VAL A 185 2.66 12.44 2.45
CA VAL A 185 3.37 13.71 2.35
C VAL A 185 3.50 14.14 0.88
N ASN A 186 3.20 15.39 0.61
CA ASN A 186 3.49 16.05 -0.66
C ASN A 186 4.71 16.93 -0.51
N PHE A 187 5.40 17.20 -1.62
CA PHE A 187 6.65 17.95 -1.64
C PHE A 187 6.71 18.95 -2.79
N VAL A 188 7.31 20.08 -2.52
CA VAL A 188 8.06 20.90 -3.48
C VAL A 188 9.48 20.98 -2.99
N PHE A 189 10.44 20.74 -3.87
CA PHE A 189 11.85 20.97 -3.59
C PHE A 189 12.25 22.33 -4.15
N ALA A 190 13.02 23.12 -3.38
CA ALA A 190 13.43 24.43 -3.82
C ALA A 190 14.92 24.67 -3.54
N LYS A 191 15.56 25.46 -4.39
CA LYS A 191 16.89 26.02 -4.13
C LYS A 191 16.80 27.26 -3.25
N GLU A 192 15.79 28.08 -3.52
CA GLU A 192 15.48 29.37 -2.88
C GLU A 192 14.01 29.72 -3.19
N SER A 193 13.50 30.82 -2.67
CA SER A 193 12.09 31.20 -2.77
C SER A 193 11.57 31.37 -4.20
N SER A 194 12.46 31.65 -5.17
CA SER A 194 12.09 31.87 -6.58
C SER A 194 12.45 30.71 -7.51
N VAL A 195 13.08 29.62 -6.99
CA VAL A 195 13.57 28.50 -7.79
C VAL A 195 13.11 27.19 -7.15
N GLN A 196 12.15 26.56 -7.78
CA GLN A 196 11.48 25.37 -7.24
C GLN A 196 11.22 24.30 -8.30
N THR A 197 10.81 23.13 -7.85
CA THR A 197 10.30 22.01 -8.68
C THR A 197 8.79 22.09 -8.85
N ALA A 198 8.28 21.30 -9.77
CA ALA A 198 6.88 20.87 -9.77
C ALA A 198 6.57 20.04 -8.52
N ASP A 199 5.28 19.90 -8.21
CA ASP A 199 4.78 19.15 -7.06
C ASP A 199 5.07 17.65 -7.18
N VAL A 200 5.39 17.04 -6.05
CA VAL A 200 5.49 15.60 -5.86
C VAL A 200 4.46 15.20 -4.80
N SER A 201 3.55 14.32 -5.13
CA SER A 201 2.38 14.05 -4.28
C SER A 201 2.30 12.59 -3.80
N GLY A 202 1.70 12.42 -2.62
CA GLY A 202 1.26 11.12 -2.12
C GLY A 202 2.37 10.17 -1.68
N ILE A 203 3.48 10.68 -1.17
CA ILE A 203 4.62 9.85 -0.76
C ILE A 203 4.40 9.30 0.65
N THR A 204 4.54 7.99 0.80
CA THR A 204 4.33 7.26 2.06
C THR A 204 5.49 6.33 2.43
N THR A 205 6.47 6.14 1.56
CA THR A 205 7.60 5.22 1.76
C THR A 205 8.91 5.88 1.33
N ASP A 206 10.04 5.27 1.64
CA ASP A 206 11.35 5.73 1.15
C ASP A 206 11.29 6.01 -0.34
N ALA A 207 11.72 7.23 -0.72
CA ALA A 207 11.64 7.68 -2.09
C ALA A 207 12.88 8.47 -2.50
N TYR A 208 13.28 8.29 -3.77
CA TYR A 208 14.46 8.90 -4.37
C TYR A 208 14.06 9.72 -5.58
N PHE A 209 14.46 10.97 -5.58
CA PHE A 209 14.11 11.94 -6.62
C PHE A 209 15.35 12.58 -7.22
N GLU A 210 15.40 12.67 -8.54
CA GLU A 210 16.41 13.45 -9.27
C GLU A 210 15.74 14.68 -9.88
N ILE A 211 16.23 15.88 -9.54
CA ILE A 211 15.76 17.11 -10.17
C ILE A 211 16.35 17.18 -11.58
N GLN A 212 15.46 17.34 -12.57
CA GLN A 212 15.83 17.39 -13.97
C GLN A 212 16.19 18.82 -14.38
N ASN A 213 17.04 18.98 -15.40
CA ASN A 213 17.33 20.30 -15.96
C ASN A 213 16.21 20.86 -16.84
N SER A 214 15.21 20.04 -17.15
CA SER A 214 13.99 20.44 -17.86
C SER A 214 12.96 21.05 -16.91
N LYS A 215 12.10 21.91 -17.46
CA LYS A 215 11.06 22.61 -16.71
C LYS A 215 9.70 22.39 -17.34
N ASP A 216 8.65 22.55 -16.54
CA ASP A 216 7.27 22.62 -17.00
C ASP A 216 6.92 23.98 -17.64
N SER A 217 5.67 24.14 -18.04
CA SER A 217 5.15 25.38 -18.65
C SER A 217 5.11 26.56 -17.66
N GLN A 218 5.21 26.32 -16.36
CA GLN A 218 5.24 27.32 -15.30
C GLN A 218 6.67 27.71 -14.91
N GLY A 219 7.66 27.05 -15.50
CA GLY A 219 9.08 27.29 -15.20
C GLY A 219 9.61 26.50 -13.99
N HIS A 220 8.84 25.58 -13.44
CA HIS A 220 9.28 24.70 -12.36
C HIS A 220 10.09 23.52 -12.90
N TYR A 221 11.16 23.16 -12.19
CA TYR A 221 11.99 22.03 -12.56
C TYR A 221 11.21 20.71 -12.44
N LEU A 222 11.32 19.85 -13.42
CA LEU A 222 10.72 18.53 -13.37
C LEU A 222 11.48 17.62 -12.39
N VAL A 223 10.75 16.70 -11.78
CA VAL A 223 11.28 15.74 -10.81
C VAL A 223 11.09 14.33 -11.35
N LYS A 224 12.17 13.57 -11.46
CA LYS A 224 12.13 12.15 -11.81
C LYS A 224 12.15 11.31 -10.53
N ASN A 225 11.13 10.48 -10.35
CA ASN A 225 11.17 9.45 -9.32
C ASN A 225 12.06 8.29 -9.78
N VAL A 226 13.15 8.05 -9.06
CA VAL A 226 14.13 6.99 -9.33
C VAL A 226 14.17 5.94 -8.22
N THR A 227 13.10 5.84 -7.44
CA THR A 227 13.01 4.88 -6.34
C THR A 227 13.16 3.43 -6.83
N ALA A 228 12.52 3.09 -7.95
CA ALA A 228 12.61 1.77 -8.55
C ALA A 228 14.01 1.45 -9.13
N ASP A 229 14.78 2.49 -9.46
CA ASP A 229 16.13 2.37 -10.01
C ASP A 229 17.17 2.16 -8.90
N GLN A 230 16.78 2.36 -7.64
CA GLN A 230 17.69 2.15 -6.53
C GLN A 230 17.93 0.65 -6.34
N PRO A 231 19.18 0.24 -6.07
CA PRO A 231 19.42 -1.13 -5.69
C PRO A 231 18.54 -1.42 -4.47
N THR A 232 17.66 -2.38 -4.61
CA THR A 232 16.99 -2.98 -3.45
C THR A 232 18.08 -3.64 -2.64
N ALA A 233 18.67 -2.88 -1.74
CA ALA A 233 19.72 -3.40 -0.92
C ALA A 233 19.13 -4.53 -0.07
N ILE A 234 19.48 -5.74 -0.45
CA ILE A 234 20.05 -6.57 0.61
C ILE A 234 21.32 -5.80 0.97
N VAL A 235 21.21 -4.95 2.02
CA VAL A 235 22.37 -4.35 2.66
C VAL A 235 23.39 -5.46 2.77
N ASP A 236 24.62 -5.20 2.32
CA ASP A 236 25.71 -6.09 2.61
C ASP A 236 25.57 -6.52 4.05
N ILE A 237 25.08 -7.73 4.26
CA ILE A 237 25.32 -8.41 5.51
C ILE A 237 26.81 -8.63 5.47
N THR A 238 27.56 -7.63 5.92
CA THR A 238 28.92 -7.81 6.38
C THR A 238 28.82 -8.60 7.66
N ALA A 239 28.32 -9.84 7.55
CA ALA A 239 28.78 -10.87 8.41
C ALA A 239 30.31 -10.83 8.25
N SER A 240 31.04 -10.63 9.34
CA SER A 240 32.49 -10.78 9.36
C SER A 240 32.80 -12.16 8.81
N HIS A 241 33.01 -12.21 7.49
CA HIS A 241 33.37 -13.42 6.79
C HIS A 241 34.86 -13.57 7.05
N ASN A 242 35.23 -14.60 7.78
CA ASN A 242 36.57 -15.15 7.59
C ASN A 242 36.82 -15.21 6.10
N ALA A 243 37.82 -14.47 5.61
CA ALA A 243 38.13 -14.36 4.18
C ALA A 243 38.38 -15.72 3.49
N ASN A 244 38.40 -16.78 4.26
CA ASN A 244 38.69 -18.15 3.87
C ASN A 244 37.48 -19.11 3.95
N ALA A 245 36.25 -18.62 4.07
CA ALA A 245 35.07 -19.49 4.12
C ALA A 245 33.98 -19.01 3.15
N THR A 246 33.29 -19.94 2.49
CA THR A 246 32.14 -19.62 1.62
C THR A 246 30.86 -20.08 2.28
N SER A 247 29.86 -19.21 2.33
CA SER A 247 28.52 -19.54 2.81
C SER A 247 27.47 -19.30 1.73
N VAL A 248 26.49 -20.21 1.67
CA VAL A 248 25.31 -20.11 0.81
C VAL A 248 24.10 -20.04 1.70
N MET A 249 23.29 -19.01 1.54
CA MET A 249 22.03 -18.81 2.26
C MET A 249 20.85 -18.76 1.30
N ALA A 250 19.73 -19.29 1.73
CA ALA A 250 18.46 -19.05 1.06
C ALA A 250 17.98 -17.60 1.31
N ILE A 251 17.03 -17.13 0.51
CA ILE A 251 16.51 -15.75 0.59
C ILE A 251 15.81 -15.45 1.94
N ASP A 252 15.39 -16.49 2.65
CA ASP A 252 14.80 -16.41 4.00
C ASP A 252 15.84 -16.27 5.13
N GLY A 253 17.14 -16.19 4.77
CA GLY A 253 18.26 -16.08 5.72
C GLY A 253 18.80 -17.41 6.26
N ARG A 254 18.19 -18.55 5.91
CA ARG A 254 18.65 -19.87 6.35
C ARG A 254 19.92 -20.27 5.61
N THR A 255 20.96 -20.71 6.36
CA THR A 255 22.17 -21.26 5.75
C THR A 255 21.86 -22.61 5.08
N VAL A 256 22.08 -22.69 3.78
CA VAL A 256 21.86 -23.88 2.96
C VAL A 256 23.13 -24.73 2.89
N ARG A 257 24.30 -24.06 2.77
CA ARG A 257 25.58 -24.72 2.67
C ARG A 257 26.70 -23.82 3.22
N ARG A 258 27.71 -24.43 3.83
CA ARG A 258 28.91 -23.73 4.29
C ARG A 258 30.14 -24.53 3.91
N PHE A 259 31.17 -23.85 3.43
CA PHE A 259 32.49 -24.38 3.13
C PHE A 259 33.48 -23.75 4.10
N ASN A 260 34.44 -24.56 4.58
CA ASN A 260 35.49 -24.09 5.49
C ASN A 260 36.66 -23.40 4.73
N SER A 261 36.55 -23.32 3.42
CA SER A 261 37.51 -22.67 2.52
C SER A 261 36.76 -21.78 1.51
N ALA A 262 37.47 -20.87 0.87
CA ALA A 262 36.95 -20.13 -0.25
C ALA A 262 36.75 -21.06 -1.45
N VAL A 263 35.51 -21.13 -1.97
CA VAL A 263 35.18 -21.85 -3.19
C VAL A 263 34.57 -20.89 -4.23
N SER A 264 34.61 -21.27 -5.50
CA SER A 264 33.96 -20.46 -6.55
C SER A 264 32.44 -20.41 -6.36
N THR A 265 31.81 -19.36 -6.87
CA THR A 265 30.33 -19.24 -6.87
C THR A 265 29.68 -20.44 -7.55
N THR A 266 30.25 -20.92 -8.66
CA THR A 266 29.73 -22.07 -9.40
C THR A 266 29.78 -23.33 -8.56
N GLU A 267 30.88 -23.58 -7.86
CA GLU A 267 31.00 -24.72 -6.93
C GLU A 267 30.07 -24.60 -5.73
N ALA A 268 29.93 -23.40 -5.20
CA ALA A 268 29.07 -23.15 -4.03
C ALA A 268 27.60 -23.46 -4.32
N ILE A 269 27.13 -23.25 -5.56
CA ILE A 269 25.72 -23.46 -5.96
C ILE A 269 25.51 -24.80 -6.69
N ASP A 270 26.55 -25.60 -6.90
CA ASP A 270 26.43 -26.89 -7.60
C ASP A 270 25.37 -27.78 -6.95
N ARG A 271 24.46 -28.35 -7.78
CA ARG A 271 23.35 -29.23 -7.33
C ARG A 271 22.38 -28.60 -6.32
N LEU A 272 22.28 -27.28 -6.23
CA LEU A 272 21.18 -26.65 -5.54
C LEU A 272 19.91 -26.66 -6.43
N ALA A 273 18.76 -26.73 -5.78
CA ALA A 273 17.49 -26.58 -6.50
C ALA A 273 17.40 -25.21 -7.18
N PRO A 274 16.67 -25.09 -8.31
CA PRO A 274 16.40 -23.79 -8.90
C PRO A 274 15.85 -22.80 -7.88
N GLY A 275 16.42 -21.60 -7.86
CA GLY A 275 16.02 -20.61 -6.86
C GLY A 275 17.03 -19.47 -6.72
N ILE A 276 16.72 -18.54 -5.80
CA ILE A 276 17.61 -17.42 -5.49
C ILE A 276 18.36 -17.73 -4.19
N TYR A 277 19.68 -17.58 -4.25
CA TYR A 277 20.59 -17.80 -3.13
C TYR A 277 21.49 -16.59 -2.91
N ILE A 278 22.07 -16.50 -1.74
CA ILE A 278 23.07 -15.50 -1.37
C ILE A 278 24.38 -16.25 -1.10
N VAL A 279 25.37 -16.01 -1.95
CA VAL A 279 26.72 -16.60 -1.84
C VAL A 279 27.70 -15.50 -1.44
N ASN A 280 28.25 -15.57 -0.24
CA ASN A 280 29.16 -14.55 0.31
C ASN A 280 28.63 -13.13 0.15
N GLY A 281 27.33 -12.91 0.46
CA GLY A 281 26.67 -11.61 0.35
C GLY A 281 26.20 -11.24 -1.06
N LYS A 282 26.49 -12.03 -2.10
CA LYS A 282 26.05 -11.76 -3.48
C LYS A 282 24.87 -12.61 -3.87
N LYS A 283 23.85 -12.00 -4.49
CA LYS A 283 22.67 -12.69 -5.00
C LYS A 283 23.03 -13.52 -6.24
N VAL A 284 22.65 -14.79 -6.24
CA VAL A 284 22.89 -15.75 -7.33
C VAL A 284 21.58 -16.45 -7.69
N LEU A 285 21.26 -16.52 -8.96
CA LEU A 285 20.13 -17.28 -9.49
C LEU A 285 20.63 -18.65 -9.97
N VAL A 286 20.10 -19.71 -9.37
CA VAL A 286 20.26 -21.11 -9.84
C VAL A 286 19.07 -21.43 -10.74
N ARG A 287 19.33 -21.88 -11.97
CA ARG A 287 18.33 -22.24 -12.99
C ARG A 287 18.20 -23.75 -13.13
#